data_0142c35edc2c35c578cc8f96326efd47
#
_entry.id   0142c35edc2c35c578cc8f96326efd47
#
_cell.length_a   1.000
_cell.length_b   1.000
_cell.length_c   1.000
_cell.angle_alpha   90.00
_cell.angle_beta   90.00
_cell.angle_gamma   90.00
#
_symmetry.space_group_name_H-M   'P 1'
#
loop_
_entity.id
_entity.type
_entity.pdbx_description
1 polymer ?
#
loop_
_entity_poly.entity_id
_entity_poly.type
_entity_poly.pdbx_seq_one_letter_code
_entity_poly.pdbx_strand_id
1 'polypeptide(L)'
;ETVMACDIHIMADNCTLGLPEISLGIFPGAGGTQRMPRITSLNIAKQYIMTGDFFDAATAYRIGLANIVVPADEVMGEALKFAKKLTKKSPLALREAKNAINNSMNYDIKAGCRAEQIAWSMLFSSEDQKEGMAAFLEGRKAQFKGK
;
A
#
# COMPACT_ATOMS: atom_id res chain seq x y z
N GLU A 1 -10.19 3.48 -9.47
CA GLU A 1 -8.90 3.19 -10.11
C GLU A 1 -7.76 4.06 -9.58
N THR A 2 -8.01 5.36 -9.34
CA THR A 2 -7.03 6.27 -8.73
C THR A 2 -6.67 5.84 -7.31
N VAL A 3 -7.66 5.46 -6.49
CA VAL A 3 -7.44 4.94 -5.14
C VAL A 3 -6.51 3.73 -5.17
N MET A 4 -6.75 2.76 -6.05
CA MET A 4 -5.92 1.57 -6.20
C MET A 4 -4.48 1.85 -6.71
N ALA A 5 -4.19 3.06 -7.17
CA ALA A 5 -2.84 3.49 -7.52
C ALA A 5 -2.06 4.05 -6.31
N CYS A 6 -2.74 4.28 -5.19
CA CYS A 6 -2.12 4.71 -3.93
C CYS A 6 -1.63 3.51 -3.12
N ASP A 7 -0.75 3.77 -2.14
CA ASP A 7 -0.10 2.70 -1.35
C ASP A 7 -0.96 2.26 -0.15
N ILE A 8 -1.70 3.20 0.46
CA ILE A 8 -2.50 2.97 1.66
C ILE A 8 -3.88 3.59 1.46
N HIS A 9 -4.91 2.81 1.69
CA HIS A 9 -6.30 3.22 1.48
C HIS A 9 -7.02 3.37 2.82
N ILE A 10 -7.32 4.62 3.19
CA ILE A 10 -8.14 4.95 4.36
C ILE A 10 -9.49 5.46 3.84
N MET A 11 -10.56 4.85 4.31
CA MET A 11 -11.88 4.97 3.70
C MET A 11 -12.92 5.39 4.74
N ALA A 12 -13.86 6.23 4.31
CA ALA A 12 -15.05 6.53 5.10
C ALA A 12 -15.98 5.31 5.19
N ASP A 13 -16.59 5.10 6.34
CA ASP A 13 -17.52 3.99 6.59
C ASP A 13 -18.79 4.04 5.71
N ASN A 14 -19.19 5.25 5.29
CA ASN A 14 -20.32 5.50 4.39
C ASN A 14 -19.92 5.54 2.91
N CYS A 15 -18.71 5.15 2.57
CA CYS A 15 -18.22 5.16 1.19
C CYS A 15 -18.75 3.96 0.40
N THR A 16 -19.09 4.19 -0.86
CA THR A 16 -19.44 3.16 -1.83
C THR A 16 -18.45 3.20 -2.99
N LEU A 17 -17.96 2.05 -3.41
CA LEU A 17 -17.02 1.87 -4.50
C LEU A 17 -17.61 0.98 -5.60
N GLY A 18 -17.11 1.14 -6.81
CA GLY A 18 -17.47 0.29 -7.93
C GLY A 18 -16.59 0.56 -9.15
N LEU A 19 -16.65 -0.37 -10.09
CA LEU A 19 -16.03 -0.30 -11.42
C LEU A 19 -17.11 -0.67 -12.45
N PRO A 20 -18.10 0.23 -12.69
CA PRO A 20 -19.33 -0.10 -13.42
C PRO A 20 -19.19 0.00 -14.94
N GLU A 21 -17.99 0.16 -15.48
CA GLU A 21 -17.71 0.40 -16.90
C GLU A 21 -18.28 -0.69 -17.81
N ILE A 22 -18.42 -1.92 -17.31
CA ILE A 22 -18.99 -3.05 -18.05
C ILE A 22 -20.43 -2.77 -18.48
N SER A 23 -21.18 -1.99 -17.71
CA SER A 23 -22.55 -1.58 -18.03
C SER A 23 -22.63 -0.62 -19.22
N LEU A 24 -21.50 -0.05 -19.63
CA LEU A 24 -21.34 0.82 -20.81
C LEU A 24 -20.77 0.07 -22.02
N GLY A 25 -20.58 -1.26 -21.94
CA GLY A 25 -19.99 -2.07 -22.99
C GLY A 25 -18.47 -1.96 -23.10
N ILE A 26 -17.82 -1.42 -22.06
CA ILE A 26 -16.34 -1.32 -21.92
C ILE A 26 -15.92 -1.91 -20.57
N PHE A 27 -14.65 -1.88 -20.26
CA PHE A 27 -14.10 -2.31 -18.97
C PHE A 27 -13.21 -1.20 -18.36
N PRO A 28 -12.88 -1.26 -17.06
CA PRO A 28 -12.00 -0.28 -16.41
C PRO A 28 -10.67 -0.11 -17.13
N GLY A 29 -10.38 1.10 -17.64
CA GLY A 29 -9.27 1.39 -18.52
C GLY A 29 -8.07 2.11 -17.87
N ALA A 30 -8.21 2.56 -16.62
CA ALA A 30 -7.16 3.27 -15.89
C ALA A 30 -6.41 2.38 -14.88
N GLY A 31 -6.40 1.06 -15.11
CA GLY A 31 -5.65 0.06 -14.36
C GLY A 31 -6.46 -0.78 -13.38
N GLY A 32 -7.80 -0.63 -13.34
CA GLY A 32 -8.67 -1.41 -12.45
C GLY A 32 -8.53 -2.92 -12.66
N THR A 33 -8.51 -3.38 -13.91
CA THR A 33 -8.33 -4.80 -14.26
C THR A 33 -6.96 -5.36 -13.85
N GLN A 34 -5.98 -4.50 -13.59
CA GLN A 34 -4.62 -4.90 -13.21
C GLN A 34 -4.38 -4.76 -11.71
N ARG A 35 -4.85 -3.67 -11.09
CA ARG A 35 -4.61 -3.41 -9.68
C ARG A 35 -5.55 -4.18 -8.77
N MET A 36 -6.85 -4.22 -9.09
CA MET A 36 -7.82 -4.89 -8.22
C MET A 36 -7.46 -6.36 -7.94
N PRO A 37 -7.13 -7.21 -8.94
CA PRO A 37 -6.78 -8.61 -8.66
C PRO A 37 -5.46 -8.76 -7.89
N ARG A 38 -4.56 -7.78 -7.94
CA ARG A 38 -3.30 -7.78 -7.20
C ARG A 38 -3.49 -7.34 -5.74
N ILE A 39 -4.45 -6.48 -5.49
CA ILE A 39 -4.79 -6.00 -4.13
C ILE A 39 -5.71 -7.00 -3.43
N THR A 40 -6.66 -7.61 -4.15
CA THR A 40 -7.67 -8.51 -3.59
C THR A 40 -7.41 -9.97 -4.00
N SER A 41 -8.10 -10.44 -5.00
CA SER A 41 -7.88 -11.73 -5.68
C SER A 41 -8.49 -11.70 -7.08
N LEU A 42 -8.11 -12.66 -7.93
CA LEU A 42 -8.69 -12.82 -9.27
C LEU A 42 -10.22 -13.00 -9.23
N ASN A 43 -10.72 -13.79 -8.28
CA ASN A 43 -12.14 -14.08 -8.17
C ASN A 43 -12.95 -12.84 -7.75
N ILE A 44 -12.45 -12.12 -6.75
CA ILE A 44 -13.07 -10.87 -6.29
C ILE A 44 -13.07 -9.81 -7.39
N ALA A 45 -11.94 -9.64 -8.08
CA ALA A 45 -11.85 -8.68 -9.19
C ALA A 45 -12.83 -9.05 -10.32
N LYS A 46 -12.91 -10.32 -10.72
CA LYS A 46 -13.88 -10.80 -11.71
C LYS A 46 -15.31 -10.55 -11.26
N GLN A 47 -15.65 -10.84 -10.01
CA GLN A 47 -16.99 -10.61 -9.48
C GLN A 47 -17.39 -9.15 -9.71
N TYR A 48 -16.66 -8.19 -9.16
CA TYR A 48 -17.08 -6.79 -9.18
C TYR A 48 -16.88 -6.10 -10.54
N ILE A 49 -15.83 -6.42 -11.28
CA ILE A 49 -15.59 -5.82 -12.60
C ILE A 49 -16.56 -6.36 -13.65
N MET A 50 -16.86 -7.67 -13.63
CA MET A 50 -17.73 -8.27 -14.66
C MET A 50 -19.22 -8.06 -14.39
N THR A 51 -19.64 -7.86 -13.14
CA THR A 51 -21.02 -7.50 -12.81
C THR A 51 -21.24 -5.99 -12.84
N GLY A 52 -20.20 -5.18 -12.57
CA GLY A 52 -20.34 -3.75 -12.37
C GLY A 52 -20.98 -3.37 -11.04
N ASP A 53 -21.10 -4.33 -10.11
CA ASP A 53 -21.72 -4.11 -8.81
C ASP A 53 -20.89 -3.15 -7.96
N PHE A 54 -21.62 -2.36 -7.18
CA PHE A 54 -21.03 -1.51 -6.15
C PHE A 54 -20.90 -2.28 -4.83
N PHE A 55 -19.95 -1.87 -4.00
CA PHE A 55 -19.72 -2.45 -2.67
C PHE A 55 -19.38 -1.36 -1.66
N ASP A 56 -19.69 -1.62 -0.40
CA ASP A 56 -19.52 -0.71 0.71
C ASP A 56 -18.09 -0.78 1.32
N ALA A 57 -17.82 0.13 2.25
CA ALA A 57 -16.52 0.21 2.94
C ALA A 57 -16.21 -1.05 3.76
N ALA A 58 -17.22 -1.69 4.37
CA ALA A 58 -17.04 -2.92 5.12
C ALA A 58 -16.59 -4.07 4.21
N THR A 59 -17.17 -4.17 3.04
CA THR A 59 -16.74 -5.13 2.00
C THR A 59 -15.35 -4.79 1.49
N ALA A 60 -15.04 -3.50 1.21
CA ALA A 60 -13.70 -3.07 0.80
C ALA A 60 -12.63 -3.48 1.81
N TYR A 61 -12.90 -3.33 3.11
CA TYR A 61 -12.01 -3.80 4.18
C TYR A 61 -11.86 -5.32 4.19
N ARG A 62 -12.98 -6.06 4.12
CA ARG A 62 -12.99 -7.52 4.12
C ARG A 62 -12.23 -8.15 2.96
N ILE A 63 -12.27 -7.54 1.76
CA ILE A 63 -11.54 -8.03 0.57
C ILE A 63 -10.11 -7.49 0.46
N GLY A 64 -9.63 -6.70 1.42
CA GLY A 64 -8.28 -6.16 1.47
C GLY A 64 -8.05 -4.92 0.60
N LEU A 65 -9.12 -4.33 0.03
CA LEU A 65 -8.99 -3.09 -0.74
C LEU A 65 -8.80 -1.88 0.18
N ALA A 66 -9.46 -1.82 1.33
CA ALA A 66 -9.26 -0.78 2.33
C ALA A 66 -8.34 -1.29 3.44
N ASN A 67 -7.34 -0.49 3.85
CA ASN A 67 -6.48 -0.78 4.99
C ASN A 67 -7.14 -0.39 6.32
N ILE A 68 -7.89 0.72 6.31
CA ILE A 68 -8.54 1.29 7.49
C ILE A 68 -9.89 1.85 7.06
N VAL A 69 -10.92 1.64 7.88
CA VAL A 69 -12.24 2.24 7.72
C VAL A 69 -12.56 3.01 9.00
N VAL A 70 -12.99 4.26 8.84
CA VAL A 70 -13.33 5.18 9.94
C VAL A 70 -14.56 6.02 9.58
N PRO A 71 -15.22 6.69 10.54
CA PRO A 71 -16.24 7.69 10.25
C PRO A 71 -15.77 8.74 9.24
N ALA A 72 -16.67 9.25 8.41
CA ALA A 72 -16.31 10.13 7.29
C ALA A 72 -15.53 11.39 7.70
N ASP A 73 -15.86 11.97 8.85
CA ASP A 73 -15.19 13.14 9.43
C ASP A 73 -13.81 12.83 10.04
N GLU A 74 -13.49 11.57 10.29
CA GLU A 74 -12.20 11.14 10.84
C GLU A 74 -11.16 10.76 9.77
N VAL A 75 -11.54 10.58 8.50
CA VAL A 75 -10.67 10.08 7.43
C VAL A 75 -9.37 10.88 7.32
N MET A 76 -9.45 12.21 7.27
CA MET A 76 -8.26 13.06 7.16
C MET A 76 -7.38 12.99 8.41
N GLY A 77 -8.01 12.91 9.59
CA GLY A 77 -7.31 12.77 10.88
C GLY A 77 -6.51 11.47 10.94
N GLU A 78 -7.13 10.34 10.56
CA GLU A 78 -6.46 9.04 10.54
C GLU A 78 -5.37 8.96 9.46
N ALA A 79 -5.60 9.56 8.29
CA ALA A 79 -4.59 9.64 7.23
C ALA A 79 -3.34 10.41 7.69
N LEU A 80 -3.52 11.57 8.32
CA LEU A 80 -2.41 12.35 8.88
C LEU A 80 -1.70 11.63 10.03
N LYS A 81 -2.45 10.94 10.87
CA LYS A 81 -1.88 10.10 11.94
C LYS A 81 -1.06 8.95 11.37
N PHE A 82 -1.53 8.29 10.31
CA PHE A 82 -0.78 7.26 9.61
C PHE A 82 0.50 7.83 8.97
N ALA A 83 0.39 8.94 8.24
CA ALA A 83 1.53 9.61 7.63
C ALA A 83 2.60 9.99 8.66
N LYS A 84 2.20 10.51 9.84
CA LYS A 84 3.12 10.81 10.96
C LYS A 84 3.86 9.58 11.51
N LYS A 85 3.35 8.36 11.34
CA LYS A 85 4.10 7.15 11.69
C LYS A 85 5.23 6.91 10.70
N LEU A 86 4.98 7.16 9.42
CA LEU A 86 5.98 7.00 8.34
C LEU A 86 7.08 8.04 8.43
N THR A 87 6.77 9.32 8.74
CA THR A 87 7.78 10.38 8.86
C THR A 87 8.80 10.17 10.00
N LYS A 88 8.53 9.20 10.91
CA LYS A 88 9.45 8.80 11.98
C LYS A 88 10.41 7.67 11.58
N LYS A 89 10.33 7.20 10.35
CA LYS A 89 11.14 6.10 9.82
C LYS A 89 12.20 6.64 8.86
N SER A 90 13.25 5.85 8.63
CA SER A 90 14.26 6.22 7.64
C SER A 90 13.64 6.38 6.25
N PRO A 91 13.78 7.55 5.59
CA PRO A 91 13.27 7.74 4.23
C PRO A 91 13.90 6.79 3.22
N LEU A 92 15.18 6.44 3.41
CA LEU A 92 15.88 5.45 2.57
C LEU A 92 15.24 4.06 2.71
N ALA A 93 15.07 3.60 3.94
CA ALA A 93 14.47 2.28 4.20
C ALA A 93 13.02 2.21 3.71
N LEU A 94 12.22 3.27 3.88
CA LEU A 94 10.85 3.33 3.36
C LEU A 94 10.82 3.26 1.83
N ARG A 95 11.72 3.98 1.16
CA ARG A 95 11.80 3.96 -0.31
C ARG A 95 12.17 2.57 -0.83
N GLU A 96 13.19 1.95 -0.27
CA GLU A 96 13.64 0.62 -0.73
C GLU A 96 12.61 -0.47 -0.38
N ALA A 97 11.95 -0.38 0.79
CA ALA A 97 10.86 -1.29 1.12
C ALA A 97 9.67 -1.14 0.15
N LYS A 98 9.26 0.08 -0.17
CA LYS A 98 8.21 0.34 -1.17
C LYS A 98 8.60 -0.21 -2.55
N ASN A 99 9.82 0.01 -2.99
CA ASN A 99 10.33 -0.51 -4.27
C ASN A 99 10.30 -2.05 -4.29
N ALA A 100 10.79 -2.70 -3.23
CA ALA A 100 10.79 -4.16 -3.13
C ALA A 100 9.36 -4.72 -3.16
N ILE A 101 8.44 -4.13 -2.40
CA ILE A 101 7.04 -4.54 -2.36
C ILE A 101 6.36 -4.36 -3.72
N ASN A 102 6.52 -3.20 -4.37
CA ASN A 102 5.91 -2.92 -5.67
C ASN A 102 6.42 -3.88 -6.76
N ASN A 103 7.68 -4.30 -6.68
CA ASN A 103 8.27 -5.24 -7.62
C ASN A 103 7.97 -6.72 -7.32
N SER A 104 7.41 -7.04 -6.15
CA SER A 104 7.13 -8.43 -5.74
C SER A 104 6.21 -9.17 -6.72
N MET A 105 5.34 -8.45 -7.42
CA MET A 105 4.42 -9.01 -8.41
C MET A 105 5.01 -9.12 -9.83
N ASN A 106 6.23 -8.61 -10.03
CA ASN A 106 6.90 -8.59 -11.33
C ASN A 106 8.01 -9.64 -11.44
N TYR A 107 8.45 -10.20 -10.32
CA TYR A 107 9.52 -11.19 -10.25
C TYR A 107 8.99 -12.55 -9.83
N ASP A 108 9.66 -13.62 -10.24
CA ASP A 108 9.56 -14.89 -9.51
C ASP A 108 10.19 -14.74 -8.11
N ILE A 109 9.78 -15.59 -7.19
CA ILE A 109 10.18 -15.47 -5.78
C ILE A 109 11.71 -15.47 -5.57
N LYS A 110 12.46 -16.22 -6.39
CA LYS A 110 13.91 -16.29 -6.24
C LYS A 110 14.59 -14.99 -6.69
N ALA A 111 14.15 -14.46 -7.84
CA ALA A 111 14.63 -13.18 -8.36
C ALA A 111 14.24 -12.04 -7.43
N GLY A 112 13.01 -12.04 -6.91
CA GLY A 112 12.52 -11.06 -5.94
C GLY A 112 13.33 -11.06 -4.65
N CYS A 113 13.56 -12.22 -4.03
CA CYS A 113 14.39 -12.33 -2.82
C CYS A 113 15.86 -11.89 -3.06
N ARG A 114 16.39 -12.16 -4.25
CA ARG A 114 17.74 -11.69 -4.57
C ARG A 114 17.83 -10.17 -4.71
N ALA A 115 16.84 -9.55 -5.36
CA ALA A 115 16.75 -8.09 -5.46
C ALA A 115 16.58 -7.45 -4.07
N GLU A 116 15.73 -8.03 -3.21
CA GLU A 116 15.55 -7.62 -1.82
C GLU A 116 16.85 -7.67 -1.02
N GLN A 117 17.61 -8.76 -1.10
CA GLN A 117 18.91 -8.91 -0.41
C GLN A 117 19.91 -7.83 -0.84
N ILE A 118 19.94 -7.47 -2.13
CA ILE A 118 20.80 -6.40 -2.62
C ILE A 118 20.38 -5.06 -2.03
N ALA A 119 19.11 -4.70 -2.13
CA ALA A 119 18.61 -3.45 -1.58
C ALA A 119 18.80 -3.38 -0.05
N TRP A 120 18.53 -4.48 0.65
CA TRP A 120 18.71 -4.58 2.09
C TRP A 120 20.18 -4.40 2.49
N SER A 121 21.12 -5.05 1.80
CA SER A 121 22.55 -4.91 2.11
C SER A 121 23.06 -3.49 1.87
N MET A 122 22.56 -2.79 0.86
CA MET A 122 22.92 -1.39 0.62
C MET A 122 22.52 -0.45 1.76
N LEU A 123 21.42 -0.74 2.46
CA LEU A 123 20.98 0.06 3.60
C LEU A 123 21.98 0.04 4.78
N PHE A 124 22.78 -1.02 4.93
CA PHE A 124 23.79 -1.11 6.01
C PHE A 124 24.93 -0.09 5.88
N SER A 125 25.14 0.46 4.70
CA SER A 125 26.11 1.55 4.51
C SER A 125 25.59 2.93 4.94
N SER A 126 24.27 3.06 5.14
CA SER A 126 23.62 4.33 5.45
C SER A 126 23.88 4.82 6.88
N GLU A 127 23.87 6.15 7.06
CA GLU A 127 23.90 6.76 8.40
C GLU A 127 22.63 6.41 9.19
N ASP A 128 21.49 6.32 8.52
CA ASP A 128 20.21 6.01 9.13
C ASP A 128 20.19 4.60 9.75
N GLN A 129 20.82 3.62 9.12
CA GLN A 129 20.92 2.27 9.69
C GLN A 129 21.76 2.27 10.98
N LYS A 130 22.91 2.97 10.96
CA LYS A 130 23.78 3.10 12.14
C LYS A 130 23.07 3.82 13.29
N GLU A 131 22.37 4.92 12.97
CA GLU A 131 21.57 5.66 13.93
C GLU A 131 20.43 4.79 14.51
N GLY A 132 19.74 4.02 13.66
CA GLY A 132 18.66 3.13 14.08
C GLY A 132 19.15 2.06 15.06
N MET A 133 20.30 1.44 14.79
CA MET A 133 20.92 0.45 15.68
C MET A 133 21.39 1.06 17.00
N ALA A 134 22.07 2.21 16.94
CA ALA A 134 22.52 2.91 18.14
C ALA A 134 21.33 3.32 19.02
N ALA A 135 20.32 3.93 18.44
CA ALA A 135 19.12 4.34 19.15
C ALA A 135 18.39 3.16 19.81
N PHE A 136 18.32 2.01 19.12
CA PHE A 136 17.72 0.79 19.67
C PHE A 136 18.49 0.28 20.90
N LEU A 137 19.83 0.19 20.81
CA LEU A 137 20.66 -0.27 21.93
C LEU A 137 20.63 0.68 23.12
N GLU A 138 20.51 1.98 22.86
CA GLU A 138 20.47 3.03 23.90
C GLU A 138 19.05 3.27 24.47
N GLY A 139 18.01 2.62 23.91
CA GLY A 139 16.62 2.79 24.33
C GLY A 139 16.03 4.17 24.04
N ARG A 140 16.57 4.90 23.07
CA ARG A 140 16.10 6.23 22.65
C ARG A 140 15.39 6.21 21.29
N LYS A 141 14.74 7.32 20.94
CA LYS A 141 14.15 7.49 19.61
C LYS A 141 15.26 7.81 18.59
N ALA A 142 15.24 7.10 17.46
CA ALA A 142 16.14 7.36 16.33
C ALA A 142 15.80 8.70 15.65
N GLN A 143 16.83 9.36 15.12
CA GLN A 143 16.73 10.61 14.36
C GLN A 143 17.26 10.41 12.95
N PHE A 144 16.42 9.90 12.07
CA PHE A 144 16.78 9.62 10.69
C PHE A 144 16.93 10.88 9.85
N LYS A 145 17.92 10.90 8.95
CA LYS A 145 18.26 12.04 8.09
C LYS A 145 18.12 11.73 6.59
N GLY A 146 17.85 10.48 6.24
CA GLY A 146 17.76 10.05 4.84
C GLY A 146 19.11 9.91 4.14
N LYS A 147 20.15 9.56 4.86
CA LYS A 147 21.55 9.44 4.36
C LYS A 147 22.15 8.09 4.67
#